data_201bed2f7e1dc019ef274bf774c7cf10
#
_entry.id   201bed2f7e1dc019ef274bf774c7cf10
#
_cell.length_a   1.000
_cell.length_b   1.000
_cell.length_c   1.000
_cell.angle_alpha   90.00
_cell.angle_beta   90.00
_cell.angle_gamma   90.00
#
_symmetry.space_group_name_H-M   'P 1'
#
loop_
_entity.id
_entity.type
_entity.pdbx_description
1 polymer ?
#
loop_
_entity_poly.entity_id
_entity_poly.type
_entity_poly.pdbx_seq_one_letter_code
_entity_poly.pdbx_strand_id
1 'polypeptide(L)'
;MMDAMKKSLAYYSENFSPYQHKQARIIEFPNMMGTFAQSFANTIPFSEAIGFIAKVNEENPDAVDYPFSVVSHEIAHQWWAHQVIGANVQGATLLSESLSEYSSLKVLEHKYGKPQMRRFLKDALDGYLRGRTFEWKEEKPLMYNENQQYIHYNKGSLVLYALSDYIGEKNMNNALKKYVQKVAFQEAPYTNSIELVNELRAATPDSLKYIIKDMFETITLYDNKVTKATSKQLPNGKYEVTIEFDVSKYKANKDGKRIFADRNGKTLRATKKGKKYATESYPLSDYIEIGVFAEETVKGKKRDKELYLKKIKITGIENKVKVIVNEKPLEAGVDPYNKLIDTQSDDNRMKL
;
A
#
# COMPACT_ATOMS: atom_id res chain seq x y z
N MET A 1 -3.12 -15.24 -16.36
CA MET A 1 -4.40 -15.49 -15.65
C MET A 1 -4.40 -16.82 -14.90
N MET A 2 -4.21 -18.02 -15.50
CA MET A 2 -4.21 -19.31 -14.77
C MET A 2 -3.16 -19.43 -13.67
N ASP A 3 -1.96 -18.86 -13.86
CA ASP A 3 -0.93 -18.80 -12.83
C ASP A 3 -1.38 -17.94 -11.63
N ALA A 4 -2.01 -16.79 -11.90
CA ALA A 4 -2.60 -15.92 -10.89
C ALA A 4 -3.66 -16.67 -10.06
N MET A 5 -4.62 -17.31 -10.72
CA MET A 5 -5.66 -18.09 -10.04
C MET A 5 -5.07 -19.15 -9.11
N LYS A 6 -4.12 -19.96 -9.60
CA LYS A 6 -3.48 -21.03 -8.81
C LYS A 6 -2.74 -20.48 -7.61
N LYS A 7 -1.93 -19.42 -7.78
CA LYS A 7 -1.17 -18.81 -6.71
C LYS A 7 -2.06 -18.13 -5.69
N SER A 8 -3.11 -17.45 -6.14
CA SER A 8 -4.08 -16.79 -5.27
C SER A 8 -4.84 -17.81 -4.41
N LEU A 9 -5.40 -18.85 -5.03
CA LEU A 9 -6.09 -19.93 -4.29
C LEU A 9 -5.18 -20.60 -3.26
N ALA A 10 -3.92 -20.86 -3.61
CA ALA A 10 -2.96 -21.45 -2.68
C ALA A 10 -2.68 -20.51 -1.51
N TYR A 11 -2.30 -19.25 -1.80
CA TYR A 11 -1.94 -18.28 -0.77
C TYR A 11 -3.11 -17.96 0.17
N TYR A 12 -4.31 -17.72 -0.37
CA TYR A 12 -5.46 -17.34 0.45
C TYR A 12 -5.99 -18.52 1.27
N SER A 13 -5.97 -19.75 0.71
CA SER A 13 -6.38 -20.94 1.45
C SER A 13 -5.46 -21.23 2.63
N GLU A 14 -4.16 -21.01 2.49
CA GLU A 14 -3.18 -21.21 3.56
C GLU A 14 -3.30 -20.10 4.64
N ASN A 15 -3.44 -18.85 4.22
CA ASN A 15 -3.29 -17.71 5.11
C ASN A 15 -4.60 -17.17 5.70
N PHE A 16 -5.76 -17.45 5.10
CA PHE A 16 -7.04 -16.95 5.61
C PHE A 16 -7.94 -18.11 6.09
N SER A 17 -8.43 -18.92 5.17
CA SER A 17 -9.28 -20.09 5.44
C SER A 17 -9.34 -20.99 4.19
N PRO A 18 -9.77 -22.25 4.30
CA PRO A 18 -9.98 -23.10 3.14
C PRO A 18 -10.95 -22.46 2.13
N TYR A 19 -10.64 -22.65 0.83
CA TYR A 19 -11.54 -22.27 -0.24
C TYR A 19 -12.85 -23.08 -0.17
N GLN A 20 -13.97 -22.40 -0.22
CA GLN A 20 -15.29 -23.02 0.03
C GLN A 20 -15.86 -23.82 -1.14
N HIS A 21 -15.31 -23.69 -2.35
CA HIS A 21 -15.82 -24.38 -3.53
C HIS A 21 -14.83 -25.44 -4.04
N LYS A 22 -15.30 -26.35 -4.90
CA LYS A 22 -14.48 -27.42 -5.51
C LYS A 22 -13.80 -26.98 -6.80
N GLN A 23 -14.20 -25.83 -7.36
CA GLN A 23 -13.66 -25.28 -8.61
C GLN A 23 -13.69 -23.75 -8.58
N ALA A 24 -12.86 -23.13 -9.43
CA ALA A 24 -12.94 -21.73 -9.79
C ALA A 24 -12.77 -21.62 -11.30
N ARG A 25 -13.47 -20.69 -11.94
CA ARG A 25 -13.42 -20.47 -13.38
C ARG A 25 -13.46 -19.00 -13.74
N ILE A 26 -12.79 -18.66 -14.83
CA ILE A 26 -12.87 -17.37 -15.48
C ILE A 26 -13.69 -17.56 -16.75
N ILE A 27 -14.66 -16.68 -16.98
CA ILE A 27 -15.49 -16.67 -18.19
C ILE A 27 -15.25 -15.37 -18.92
N GLU A 28 -14.74 -15.48 -20.15
CA GLU A 28 -14.50 -14.33 -21.01
C GLU A 28 -15.80 -13.68 -21.46
N PHE A 29 -15.84 -12.35 -21.52
CA PHE A 29 -16.86 -11.59 -22.21
C PHE A 29 -16.24 -10.50 -23.09
N PRO A 30 -16.91 -10.10 -24.20
CA PRO A 30 -16.40 -9.12 -25.14
C PRO A 30 -16.22 -7.73 -24.53
N ASN A 31 -15.17 -7.02 -24.94
CA ASN A 31 -14.85 -5.67 -24.48
C ASN A 31 -15.98 -4.64 -24.68
N MET A 32 -16.82 -4.86 -25.70
CA MET A 32 -18.00 -4.00 -25.93
C MET A 32 -19.00 -3.98 -24.75
N MET A 33 -18.94 -4.97 -23.86
CA MET A 33 -19.75 -5.04 -22.64
C MET A 33 -19.12 -4.29 -21.45
N GLY A 34 -17.89 -3.77 -21.61
CA GLY A 34 -17.16 -3.02 -20.59
C GLY A 34 -15.77 -3.60 -20.31
N THR A 35 -14.97 -2.83 -19.59
CA THR A 35 -13.57 -3.17 -19.25
C THR A 35 -13.47 -3.40 -17.75
N PHE A 36 -13.93 -4.56 -17.28
CA PHE A 36 -13.96 -4.93 -15.86
C PHE A 36 -13.90 -6.45 -15.68
N ALA A 37 -13.72 -6.89 -14.46
CA ALA A 37 -13.99 -8.25 -14.01
C ALA A 37 -14.90 -8.17 -12.77
N GLN A 38 -15.52 -9.28 -12.41
CA GLN A 38 -16.37 -9.36 -11.23
C GLN A 38 -16.37 -10.77 -10.66
N SER A 39 -16.37 -10.87 -9.33
CA SER A 39 -16.40 -12.15 -8.65
C SER A 39 -17.83 -12.56 -8.29
N PHE A 40 -18.24 -13.71 -8.80
CA PHE A 40 -19.40 -14.47 -8.32
C PHE A 40 -18.92 -15.76 -7.66
N ALA A 41 -19.79 -16.46 -6.96
CA ALA A 41 -19.45 -17.75 -6.34
C ALA A 41 -18.77 -18.68 -7.38
N ASN A 42 -17.51 -19.01 -7.14
CA ASN A 42 -16.63 -19.83 -8.00
C ASN A 42 -16.51 -19.41 -9.49
N THR A 43 -17.06 -18.26 -9.91
CA THR A 43 -17.13 -17.85 -11.30
C THR A 43 -16.78 -16.38 -11.47
N ILE A 44 -15.82 -16.08 -12.33
CA ILE A 44 -15.32 -14.74 -12.57
C ILE A 44 -15.53 -14.37 -14.03
N PRO A 45 -16.62 -13.64 -14.38
CA PRO A 45 -16.69 -12.93 -15.66
C PRO A 45 -15.53 -11.94 -15.78
N PHE A 46 -14.85 -11.96 -16.92
CA PHE A 46 -13.63 -11.22 -17.14
C PHE A 46 -13.59 -10.65 -18.57
N SER A 47 -13.45 -9.34 -18.68
CA SER A 47 -13.38 -8.69 -19.99
C SER A 47 -12.14 -9.14 -20.76
N GLU A 48 -12.32 -9.46 -22.05
CA GLU A 48 -11.22 -9.78 -22.94
C GLU A 48 -10.13 -8.69 -22.93
N ALA A 49 -10.52 -7.41 -22.81
CA ALA A 49 -9.62 -6.26 -22.87
C ALA A 49 -8.56 -6.24 -21.76
N ILE A 50 -8.91 -6.67 -20.55
CA ILE A 50 -8.00 -6.65 -19.40
C ILE A 50 -7.35 -7.99 -19.11
N GLY A 51 -7.66 -9.03 -19.89
CA GLY A 51 -7.12 -10.37 -19.66
C GLY A 51 -6.67 -11.10 -20.92
N PHE A 52 -7.59 -11.39 -21.82
CA PHE A 52 -7.35 -12.33 -22.92
C PHE A 52 -6.55 -11.70 -24.06
N ILE A 53 -6.78 -10.42 -24.37
CA ILE A 53 -6.04 -9.67 -25.41
C ILE A 53 -5.07 -8.64 -24.81
N ALA A 54 -5.05 -8.48 -23.51
CA ALA A 54 -4.15 -7.56 -22.83
C ALA A 54 -2.69 -8.00 -22.98
N LYS A 55 -1.81 -7.04 -23.25
CA LYS A 55 -0.36 -7.26 -23.35
C LYS A 55 0.33 -6.59 -22.17
N VAL A 56 1.04 -7.39 -21.39
CA VAL A 56 1.93 -6.86 -20.36
C VAL A 56 3.27 -6.52 -21.01
N ASN A 57 3.68 -5.27 -20.95
CA ASN A 57 4.99 -4.87 -21.44
C ASN A 57 6.06 -5.25 -20.40
N GLU A 58 6.59 -6.45 -20.49
CA GLU A 58 7.61 -6.94 -19.58
C GLU A 58 8.95 -6.20 -19.68
N GLU A 59 9.20 -5.43 -20.73
CA GLU A 59 10.44 -4.65 -20.90
C GLU A 59 10.40 -3.34 -20.11
N ASN A 60 9.20 -2.83 -19.86
CA ASN A 60 9.02 -1.64 -19.00
C ASN A 60 9.08 -2.04 -17.51
N PRO A 61 10.08 -1.55 -16.75
CA PRO A 61 10.23 -1.86 -15.33
C PRO A 61 9.06 -1.34 -14.47
N ASP A 62 8.33 -0.33 -14.95
CA ASP A 62 7.19 0.28 -14.26
C ASP A 62 5.85 -0.35 -14.67
N ALA A 63 5.85 -1.30 -15.63
CA ALA A 63 4.62 -1.92 -16.09
C ALA A 63 3.96 -2.77 -15.00
N VAL A 64 2.67 -2.54 -14.81
CA VAL A 64 1.81 -3.33 -13.91
C VAL A 64 1.27 -4.53 -14.68
N ASP A 65 1.36 -5.72 -14.09
CA ASP A 65 0.75 -6.96 -14.63
C ASP A 65 -0.75 -6.97 -14.27
N TYR A 66 -1.54 -6.14 -14.96
CA TYR A 66 -2.98 -6.03 -14.71
C TYR A 66 -3.72 -7.37 -14.86
N PRO A 67 -3.50 -8.22 -15.89
CA PRO A 67 -4.17 -9.50 -15.96
C PRO A 67 -3.94 -10.38 -14.74
N PHE A 68 -2.73 -10.38 -14.20
CA PHE A 68 -2.41 -11.12 -12.98
C PHE A 68 -3.03 -10.48 -11.74
N SER A 69 -2.90 -9.15 -11.61
CA SER A 69 -3.41 -8.40 -10.47
C SER A 69 -4.93 -8.53 -10.35
N VAL A 70 -5.67 -8.30 -11.44
CA VAL A 70 -7.13 -8.37 -11.44
C VAL A 70 -7.62 -9.79 -11.16
N VAL A 71 -7.01 -10.84 -11.75
CA VAL A 71 -7.39 -12.22 -11.40
C VAL A 71 -7.15 -12.50 -9.93
N SER A 72 -6.03 -12.04 -9.36
CA SER A 72 -5.73 -12.22 -7.93
C SER A 72 -6.74 -11.51 -7.05
N HIS A 73 -7.17 -10.30 -7.44
CA HIS A 73 -8.21 -9.52 -6.79
C HIS A 73 -9.56 -10.26 -6.80
N GLU A 74 -10.02 -10.70 -7.96
CA GLU A 74 -11.31 -11.38 -8.08
C GLU A 74 -11.33 -12.73 -7.34
N ILE A 75 -10.22 -13.45 -7.30
CA ILE A 75 -10.10 -14.65 -6.47
C ILE A 75 -10.15 -14.30 -4.97
N ALA A 76 -9.60 -13.16 -4.55
CA ALA A 76 -9.65 -12.75 -3.15
C ALA A 76 -11.08 -12.46 -2.67
N HIS A 77 -11.95 -11.99 -3.54
CA HIS A 77 -13.37 -11.82 -3.24
C HIS A 77 -14.07 -13.12 -2.85
N GLN A 78 -13.55 -14.28 -3.18
CA GLN A 78 -14.09 -15.55 -2.69
C GLN A 78 -13.99 -15.67 -1.14
N TRP A 79 -13.10 -14.87 -0.51
CA TRP A 79 -13.02 -14.65 0.93
C TRP A 79 -13.68 -13.32 1.32
N TRP A 80 -13.25 -12.21 0.72
CA TRP A 80 -13.66 -10.84 1.04
C TRP A 80 -14.88 -10.40 0.20
N ALA A 81 -16.03 -10.87 0.53
CA ALA A 81 -17.40 -10.67 0.07
C ALA A 81 -18.20 -11.97 0.06
N HIS A 82 -17.57 -13.15 -0.11
CA HIS A 82 -18.30 -14.42 -0.16
C HIS A 82 -18.23 -15.22 1.15
N GLN A 83 -17.09 -15.27 1.83
CA GLN A 83 -17.01 -15.81 3.19
C GLN A 83 -17.28 -14.73 4.24
N VAL A 84 -16.72 -13.53 4.06
CA VAL A 84 -16.89 -12.39 4.95
C VAL A 84 -17.80 -11.37 4.27
N ILE A 85 -19.05 -11.29 4.70
CA ILE A 85 -20.03 -10.34 4.19
C ILE A 85 -20.13 -9.15 5.15
N GLY A 86 -19.78 -7.97 4.66
CA GLY A 86 -19.86 -6.72 5.42
C GLY A 86 -21.29 -6.18 5.49
N ALA A 87 -21.65 -5.57 6.62
CA ALA A 87 -22.86 -4.79 6.74
C ALA A 87 -22.86 -3.61 5.74
N ASN A 88 -24.01 -3.27 5.20
CA ASN A 88 -24.17 -2.14 4.28
C ASN A 88 -24.15 -0.80 5.06
N VAL A 89 -22.98 -0.44 5.54
CA VAL A 89 -22.70 0.79 6.32
C VAL A 89 -21.41 1.45 5.80
N GLN A 90 -21.09 2.63 6.30
CA GLN A 90 -19.79 3.27 6.01
C GLN A 90 -18.64 2.32 6.30
N GLY A 91 -17.66 2.29 5.42
CA GLY A 91 -16.51 1.40 5.49
C GLY A 91 -16.73 -0.02 4.96
N ALA A 92 -17.90 -0.36 4.44
CA ALA A 92 -18.19 -1.69 3.90
C ALA A 92 -17.17 -2.12 2.83
N THR A 93 -16.76 -1.21 1.95
CA THR A 93 -15.80 -1.49 0.88
C THR A 93 -14.36 -1.68 1.36
N LEU A 94 -14.04 -1.36 2.62
CA LEU A 94 -12.77 -1.78 3.23
C LEU A 94 -12.73 -3.31 3.36
N LEU A 95 -13.86 -3.94 3.69
CA LEU A 95 -13.95 -5.39 3.89
C LEU A 95 -13.91 -6.18 2.58
N SER A 96 -14.47 -5.63 1.51
CA SER A 96 -14.47 -6.27 0.19
C SER A 96 -13.28 -5.82 -0.65
N GLU A 97 -13.29 -4.59 -1.13
CA GLU A 97 -12.35 -4.11 -2.14
C GLU A 97 -10.92 -3.94 -1.61
N SER A 98 -10.76 -3.25 -0.45
CA SER A 98 -9.42 -2.99 0.07
C SER A 98 -8.70 -4.27 0.50
N LEU A 99 -9.41 -5.23 1.12
CA LEU A 99 -8.82 -6.52 1.47
C LEU A 99 -8.51 -7.35 0.23
N SER A 100 -9.31 -7.29 -0.84
CA SER A 100 -9.03 -7.99 -2.10
C SER A 100 -7.82 -7.39 -2.82
N GLU A 101 -7.70 -6.06 -2.88
CA GLU A 101 -6.53 -5.39 -3.45
C GLU A 101 -5.25 -5.69 -2.64
N TYR A 102 -5.30 -5.61 -1.31
CA TYR A 102 -4.18 -6.00 -0.46
C TYR A 102 -3.77 -7.45 -0.71
N SER A 103 -4.73 -8.35 -0.79
CA SER A 103 -4.48 -9.77 -1.04
C SER A 103 -3.81 -9.99 -2.40
N SER A 104 -4.26 -9.28 -3.44
CA SER A 104 -3.63 -9.25 -4.76
C SER A 104 -2.18 -8.77 -4.68
N LEU A 105 -1.89 -7.66 -3.98
CA LEU A 105 -0.53 -7.16 -3.77
C LEU A 105 0.37 -8.21 -3.10
N LYS A 106 -0.15 -9.00 -2.16
CA LYS A 106 0.65 -10.05 -1.51
C LYS A 106 0.99 -11.18 -2.47
N VAL A 107 0.07 -11.61 -3.31
CA VAL A 107 0.35 -12.64 -4.35
C VAL A 107 1.33 -12.10 -5.40
N LEU A 108 1.23 -10.82 -5.78
CA LEU A 108 2.20 -10.15 -6.65
C LEU A 108 3.59 -10.10 -6.00
N GLU A 109 3.69 -9.79 -4.70
CA GLU A 109 4.96 -9.80 -3.98
C GLU A 109 5.60 -11.19 -3.97
N HIS A 110 4.82 -12.25 -3.76
CA HIS A 110 5.30 -13.63 -3.84
C HIS A 110 5.73 -14.04 -5.26
N LYS A 111 5.11 -13.46 -6.30
CA LYS A 111 5.49 -13.72 -7.70
C LYS A 111 6.75 -12.96 -8.12
N TYR A 112 6.84 -11.68 -7.80
CA TYR A 112 7.86 -10.77 -8.33
C TYR A 112 8.99 -10.46 -7.34
N GLY A 113 8.76 -10.65 -6.04
CA GLY A 113 9.65 -10.28 -4.95
C GLY A 113 9.47 -8.83 -4.48
N LYS A 114 9.82 -8.57 -3.23
CA LYS A 114 9.71 -7.25 -2.59
C LYS A 114 10.32 -6.10 -3.40
N PRO A 115 11.52 -6.23 -3.99
CA PRO A 115 12.11 -5.12 -4.76
C PRO A 115 11.28 -4.65 -5.95
N GLN A 116 10.37 -5.50 -6.45
CA GLN A 116 9.50 -5.16 -7.57
C GLN A 116 8.18 -4.52 -7.15
N MET A 117 7.89 -4.45 -5.84
CA MET A 117 6.62 -3.92 -5.36
C MET A 117 6.48 -2.41 -5.54
N ARG A 118 7.59 -1.67 -5.69
CA ARG A 118 7.55 -0.22 -5.87
C ARG A 118 6.60 0.22 -6.98
N ARG A 119 6.62 -0.45 -8.15
CA ARG A 119 5.76 -0.10 -9.28
C ARG A 119 4.27 -0.26 -8.99
N PHE A 120 3.88 -1.33 -8.27
CA PHE A 120 2.48 -1.57 -7.89
C PHE A 120 2.01 -0.60 -6.82
N LEU A 121 2.87 -0.31 -5.84
CA LEU A 121 2.57 0.67 -4.78
C LEU A 121 2.54 2.10 -5.33
N LYS A 122 3.42 2.44 -6.29
CA LYS A 122 3.40 3.73 -6.99
C LYS A 122 2.12 3.91 -7.80
N ASP A 123 1.70 2.89 -8.55
CA ASP A 123 0.44 2.92 -9.31
C ASP A 123 -0.77 3.15 -8.40
N ALA A 124 -0.83 2.46 -7.27
CA ALA A 124 -1.88 2.66 -6.27
C ALA A 124 -1.81 4.07 -5.65
N LEU A 125 -0.62 4.58 -5.30
CA LEU A 125 -0.44 5.93 -4.76
C LEU A 125 -0.89 7.00 -5.75
N ASP A 126 -0.45 6.90 -7.01
CA ASP A 126 -0.82 7.85 -8.06
C ASP A 126 -2.32 7.79 -8.36
N GLY A 127 -2.92 6.59 -8.33
CA GLY A 127 -4.36 6.40 -8.45
C GLY A 127 -5.14 7.11 -7.33
N TYR A 128 -4.69 6.97 -6.08
CA TYR A 128 -5.28 7.69 -4.94
C TYR A 128 -5.15 9.20 -5.08
N LEU A 129 -3.95 9.72 -5.36
CA LEU A 129 -3.71 11.16 -5.48
C LEU A 129 -4.49 11.78 -6.64
N ARG A 130 -4.58 11.08 -7.77
CA ARG A 130 -5.38 11.48 -8.93
C ARG A 130 -6.87 11.50 -8.59
N GLY A 131 -7.40 10.41 -8.04
CA GLY A 131 -8.82 10.31 -7.67
C GLY A 131 -9.23 11.38 -6.68
N ARG A 132 -8.36 11.64 -5.69
CA ARG A 132 -8.54 12.72 -4.71
C ARG A 132 -8.66 14.12 -5.33
N THR A 133 -8.05 14.34 -6.49
CA THR A 133 -8.11 15.63 -7.21
C THR A 133 -9.44 15.83 -7.93
N PHE A 134 -10.07 14.76 -8.39
CA PHE A 134 -11.28 14.80 -9.21
C PHE A 134 -12.57 14.48 -8.45
N GLU A 135 -12.47 14.00 -7.20
CA GLU A 135 -13.65 13.62 -6.40
C GLU A 135 -14.41 14.88 -5.91
N TRP A 136 -15.72 14.87 -6.06
CA TRP A 136 -16.62 15.93 -5.60
C TRP A 136 -17.15 15.69 -4.18
N LYS A 137 -17.16 14.42 -3.75
CA LYS A 137 -17.58 14.05 -2.40
C LYS A 137 -16.47 14.32 -1.39
N GLU A 138 -16.86 14.54 -0.16
CA GLU A 138 -15.93 14.65 0.96
C GLU A 138 -15.08 13.39 1.07
N GLU A 139 -13.78 13.54 1.22
CA GLU A 139 -12.92 12.44 1.59
C GLU A 139 -13.22 11.98 3.01
N LYS A 140 -13.43 10.70 3.20
CA LYS A 140 -13.57 10.09 4.52
C LYS A 140 -12.29 9.33 4.90
N PRO A 141 -12.01 9.16 6.21
CA PRO A 141 -11.03 8.17 6.64
C PRO A 141 -11.34 6.79 6.07
N LEU A 142 -10.33 5.97 5.82
CA LEU A 142 -10.48 4.68 5.16
C LEU A 142 -11.56 3.79 5.80
N MET A 143 -11.60 3.72 7.13
CA MET A 143 -12.57 2.89 7.84
C MET A 143 -14.02 3.41 7.77
N TYR A 144 -14.23 4.62 7.23
CA TYR A 144 -15.56 5.24 7.07
C TYR A 144 -15.84 5.63 5.62
N ASN A 145 -15.08 5.10 4.64
CA ASN A 145 -15.27 5.48 3.25
C ASN A 145 -16.68 5.10 2.73
N GLU A 146 -17.18 5.87 1.76
CA GLU A 146 -18.53 5.75 1.22
C GLU A 146 -18.51 5.34 -0.26
N ASN A 147 -17.94 4.17 -0.55
CA ASN A 147 -17.83 3.62 -1.90
C ASN A 147 -17.09 4.56 -2.89
N GLN A 148 -16.01 5.18 -2.41
CA GLN A 148 -15.15 6.02 -3.21
C GLN A 148 -13.98 5.17 -3.72
N GLN A 149 -13.93 4.92 -5.03
CA GLN A 149 -13.01 3.98 -5.66
C GLN A 149 -11.54 4.26 -5.32
N TYR A 150 -11.11 5.51 -5.42
CA TYR A 150 -9.73 5.90 -5.12
C TYR A 150 -9.34 5.68 -3.65
N ILE A 151 -10.33 5.63 -2.74
CA ILE A 151 -10.09 5.33 -1.33
C ILE A 151 -9.99 3.82 -1.13
N HIS A 152 -11.02 3.05 -1.50
CA HIS A 152 -11.04 1.64 -1.15
C HIS A 152 -10.10 0.79 -2.00
N TYR A 153 -9.91 1.05 -3.29
CA TYR A 153 -8.93 0.34 -4.10
C TYR A 153 -7.51 0.82 -3.81
N ASN A 154 -7.24 2.10 -4.08
CA ASN A 154 -5.87 2.61 -4.10
C ASN A 154 -5.32 2.87 -2.69
N LYS A 155 -5.96 3.74 -1.89
CA LYS A 155 -5.50 4.01 -0.52
C LYS A 155 -5.61 2.76 0.36
N GLY A 156 -6.69 1.99 0.22
CA GLY A 156 -6.93 0.79 1.03
C GLY A 156 -5.83 -0.25 0.88
N SER A 157 -5.42 -0.56 -0.36
CA SER A 157 -4.33 -1.49 -0.63
C SER A 157 -2.99 -1.04 -0.05
N LEU A 158 -2.65 0.25 -0.24
CA LEU A 158 -1.43 0.84 0.31
C LEU A 158 -1.38 0.76 1.84
N VAL A 159 -2.47 1.17 2.50
CA VAL A 159 -2.57 1.19 3.97
C VAL A 159 -2.42 -0.22 4.55
N LEU A 160 -3.10 -1.21 3.97
CA LEU A 160 -3.02 -2.60 4.41
C LEU A 160 -1.64 -3.21 4.14
N TYR A 161 -1.04 -2.89 2.97
CA TYR A 161 0.31 -3.33 2.64
C TYR A 161 1.36 -2.70 3.57
N ALA A 162 1.26 -1.39 3.84
CA ALA A 162 2.12 -0.71 4.79
C ALA A 162 1.98 -1.31 6.21
N LEU A 163 0.75 -1.54 6.69
CA LEU A 163 0.54 -2.17 7.99
C LEU A 163 1.19 -3.55 8.05
N SER A 164 1.00 -4.38 7.01
CA SER A 164 1.65 -5.69 6.89
C SER A 164 3.18 -5.60 6.95
N ASP A 165 3.77 -4.58 6.34
CA ASP A 165 5.22 -4.34 6.36
C ASP A 165 5.71 -3.85 7.74
N TYR A 166 4.87 -3.12 8.50
CA TYR A 166 5.20 -2.67 9.86
C TYR A 166 5.12 -3.79 10.90
N ILE A 167 4.07 -4.59 10.88
CA ILE A 167 3.85 -5.63 11.89
C ILE A 167 4.37 -7.02 11.47
N GLY A 168 4.76 -7.16 10.21
CA GLY A 168 5.18 -8.41 9.59
C GLY A 168 4.01 -9.20 8.98
N GLU A 169 4.23 -9.78 7.80
CA GLU A 169 3.21 -10.52 7.04
C GLU A 169 2.55 -11.63 7.87
N LYS A 170 3.34 -12.39 8.63
CA LYS A 170 2.80 -13.46 9.48
C LYS A 170 1.79 -12.95 10.51
N ASN A 171 2.06 -11.81 11.15
CA ASN A 171 1.15 -11.21 12.13
C ASN A 171 -0.10 -10.66 11.46
N MET A 172 0.05 -10.04 10.29
CA MET A 172 -1.07 -9.56 9.48
C MET A 172 -1.97 -10.72 9.05
N ASN A 173 -1.40 -11.79 8.49
CA ASN A 173 -2.15 -12.97 8.05
C ASN A 173 -2.84 -13.68 9.23
N ASN A 174 -2.19 -13.76 10.39
CA ASN A 174 -2.81 -14.31 11.60
C ASN A 174 -4.02 -13.47 12.06
N ALA A 175 -3.92 -12.14 12.01
CA ALA A 175 -5.05 -11.26 12.35
C ALA A 175 -6.21 -11.43 11.37
N LEU A 176 -5.94 -11.48 10.07
CA LEU A 176 -6.95 -11.70 9.04
C LEU A 176 -7.57 -13.10 9.15
N LYS A 177 -6.78 -14.14 9.39
CA LYS A 177 -7.26 -15.51 9.63
C LYS A 177 -8.20 -15.56 10.83
N LYS A 178 -7.81 -14.94 11.95
CA LYS A 178 -8.63 -14.84 13.15
C LYS A 178 -9.94 -14.09 12.88
N TYR A 179 -9.86 -12.99 12.12
CA TYR A 179 -11.04 -12.24 11.71
C TYR A 179 -12.00 -13.09 10.86
N VAL A 180 -11.49 -13.79 9.84
CA VAL A 180 -12.29 -14.73 9.02
C VAL A 180 -12.93 -15.80 9.89
N GLN A 181 -12.18 -16.43 10.80
CA GLN A 181 -12.74 -17.46 11.70
C GLN A 181 -13.88 -16.95 12.57
N LYS A 182 -13.86 -15.65 12.91
CA LYS A 182 -14.91 -15.03 13.73
C LYS A 182 -16.19 -14.73 12.97
N VAL A 183 -16.06 -14.32 11.68
CA VAL A 183 -17.17 -13.70 10.94
C VAL A 183 -17.51 -14.38 9.60
N ALA A 184 -16.78 -15.44 9.19
CA ALA A 184 -17.09 -16.14 7.95
C ALA A 184 -18.46 -16.80 8.01
N PHE A 185 -19.24 -16.63 6.94
CA PHE A 185 -20.60 -17.17 6.80
C PHE A 185 -21.56 -16.75 7.92
N GLN A 186 -21.28 -15.59 8.55
CA GLN A 186 -22.09 -15.04 9.63
C GLN A 186 -23.48 -14.64 9.10
N GLU A 187 -24.52 -15.01 9.84
CA GLU A 187 -25.86 -14.46 9.68
C GLU A 187 -25.91 -13.02 10.21
N ALA A 188 -26.99 -12.28 9.87
CA ALA A 188 -27.16 -10.94 10.39
C ALA A 188 -27.22 -10.90 11.95
N PRO A 189 -26.64 -9.91 12.60
CA PRO A 189 -26.01 -8.70 12.03
C PRO A 189 -24.63 -9.00 11.44
N TYR A 190 -24.39 -8.48 10.23
CA TYR A 190 -23.11 -8.64 9.53
C TYR A 190 -22.00 -7.80 10.16
N THR A 191 -20.76 -8.24 9.98
CA THR A 191 -19.56 -7.55 10.43
C THR A 191 -19.36 -6.19 9.73
N ASN A 192 -18.47 -5.35 10.27
CA ASN A 192 -18.19 -4.02 9.74
C ASN A 192 -16.69 -3.67 9.83
N SER A 193 -16.32 -2.55 9.24
CA SER A 193 -14.92 -2.07 9.21
C SER A 193 -14.32 -1.81 10.59
N ILE A 194 -15.11 -1.42 11.58
CA ILE A 194 -14.64 -1.17 12.95
C ILE A 194 -14.15 -2.47 13.58
N GLU A 195 -14.87 -3.58 13.37
CA GLU A 195 -14.48 -4.88 13.89
C GLU A 195 -13.15 -5.36 13.26
N LEU A 196 -13.00 -5.22 11.94
CA LEU A 196 -11.73 -5.51 11.25
C LEU A 196 -10.59 -4.67 11.82
N VAL A 197 -10.76 -3.34 11.90
CA VAL A 197 -9.71 -2.44 12.39
C VAL A 197 -9.35 -2.74 13.84
N ASN A 198 -10.30 -3.20 14.66
CA ASN A 198 -10.02 -3.63 16.04
C ASN A 198 -9.17 -4.92 16.07
N GLU A 199 -9.41 -5.90 15.20
CA GLU A 199 -8.54 -7.08 15.10
C GLU A 199 -7.12 -6.71 14.62
N LEU A 200 -7.00 -5.81 13.64
CA LEU A 200 -5.70 -5.29 13.18
C LEU A 200 -4.98 -4.51 14.29
N ARG A 201 -5.70 -3.69 15.07
CA ARG A 201 -5.16 -2.96 16.21
C ARG A 201 -4.65 -3.90 17.31
N ALA A 202 -5.38 -4.99 17.58
CA ALA A 202 -4.98 -5.99 18.56
C ALA A 202 -3.70 -6.73 18.14
N ALA A 203 -3.48 -6.92 16.84
CA ALA A 203 -2.26 -7.52 16.31
C ALA A 203 -1.08 -6.55 16.19
N THR A 204 -1.32 -5.25 16.37
CA THR A 204 -0.29 -4.22 16.22
C THR A 204 0.39 -3.94 17.55
N PRO A 205 1.74 -4.01 17.64
CA PRO A 205 2.50 -3.63 18.85
C PRO A 205 2.17 -2.22 19.33
N ASP A 206 2.20 -1.98 20.63
CA ASP A 206 1.84 -0.68 21.22
C ASP A 206 2.64 0.48 20.64
N SER A 207 3.92 0.29 20.38
CA SER A 207 4.79 1.30 19.76
C SER A 207 4.39 1.70 18.33
N LEU A 208 3.55 0.89 17.66
CA LEU A 208 3.10 1.09 16.28
C LEU A 208 1.59 1.38 16.20
N LYS A 209 0.85 1.43 17.31
CA LYS A 209 -0.61 1.69 17.29
C LYS A 209 -1.00 3.03 16.70
N TYR A 210 -0.08 4.01 16.67
CA TYR A 210 -0.31 5.29 16.00
C TYR A 210 -0.62 5.11 14.51
N ILE A 211 -0.05 4.06 13.88
CA ILE A 211 -0.27 3.73 12.47
C ILE A 211 -1.74 3.42 12.19
N ILE A 212 -2.41 2.69 13.09
CA ILE A 212 -3.85 2.40 12.96
C ILE A 212 -4.65 3.70 12.91
N LYS A 213 -4.36 4.63 13.83
CA LYS A 213 -5.03 5.93 13.85
C LYS A 213 -4.75 6.75 12.60
N ASP A 214 -3.50 6.82 12.19
CA ASP A 214 -3.09 7.64 11.04
C ASP A 214 -3.59 7.08 9.71
N MET A 215 -3.59 5.76 9.55
CA MET A 215 -3.92 5.12 8.27
C MET A 215 -5.41 4.80 8.09
N PHE A 216 -6.13 4.45 9.16
CA PHE A 216 -7.52 4.01 9.07
C PHE A 216 -8.52 5.05 9.57
N GLU A 217 -8.19 5.79 10.65
CA GLU A 217 -9.14 6.65 11.36
C GLU A 217 -9.05 8.12 10.96
N THR A 218 -7.99 8.52 10.27
CA THR A 218 -7.76 9.91 9.84
C THR A 218 -7.27 9.96 8.40
N ILE A 219 -7.35 11.13 7.79
CA ILE A 219 -6.77 11.40 6.48
C ILE A 219 -5.35 11.93 6.73
N THR A 220 -4.40 11.03 6.88
CA THR A 220 -2.99 11.39 7.11
C THR A 220 -2.18 11.22 5.83
N LEU A 221 -1.38 12.22 5.51
CA LEU A 221 -0.52 12.28 4.35
C LEU A 221 0.89 12.70 4.77
N TYR A 222 1.84 12.41 3.89
CA TYR A 222 3.25 12.73 4.05
C TYR A 222 3.74 13.59 2.90
N ASP A 223 4.85 14.26 3.14
CA ASP A 223 5.63 15.02 2.16
C ASP A 223 7.08 14.76 2.56
N ASN A 224 7.63 13.65 2.05
CA ASN A 224 8.99 13.22 2.31
C ASN A 224 9.86 13.63 1.14
N LYS A 225 11.13 13.93 1.40
CA LYS A 225 12.03 14.37 0.34
C LYS A 225 13.49 14.09 0.69
N VAL A 226 14.22 13.47 -0.21
CA VAL A 226 15.68 13.45 -0.12
C VAL A 226 16.21 14.82 -0.60
N THR A 227 16.87 15.56 0.29
CA THR A 227 17.42 16.88 -0.02
C THR A 227 18.87 16.80 -0.51
N LYS A 228 19.61 15.75 -0.05
CA LYS A 228 20.96 15.47 -0.48
C LYS A 228 21.35 14.03 -0.23
N ALA A 229 22.00 13.41 -1.19
CA ALA A 229 22.60 12.09 -1.04
C ALA A 229 24.04 12.10 -1.58
N THR A 230 24.97 11.50 -0.83
CA THR A 230 26.38 11.40 -1.24
C THR A 230 26.95 10.06 -0.81
N SER A 231 27.90 9.53 -1.58
CA SER A 231 28.64 8.33 -1.22
C SER A 231 30.15 8.59 -1.25
N LYS A 232 30.87 7.92 -0.35
CA LYS A 232 32.34 7.95 -0.27
C LYS A 232 32.86 6.53 -0.08
N GLN A 233 33.80 6.11 -0.95
CA GLN A 233 34.48 4.84 -0.74
C GLN A 233 35.44 4.94 0.44
N LEU A 234 35.40 3.94 1.30
CA LEU A 234 36.27 3.81 2.46
C LEU A 234 37.51 2.98 2.12
N PRO A 235 38.61 3.10 2.90
CA PRO A 235 39.86 2.34 2.66
C PRO A 235 39.67 0.81 2.64
N ASN A 236 38.63 0.31 3.31
CA ASN A 236 38.28 -1.12 3.35
C ASN A 236 37.41 -1.59 2.18
N GLY A 237 37.25 -0.76 1.14
CA GLY A 237 36.43 -1.07 -0.04
C GLY A 237 34.93 -0.86 0.09
N LYS A 238 34.40 -0.65 1.31
CA LYS A 238 32.98 -0.33 1.55
C LYS A 238 32.66 1.11 1.19
N TYR A 239 31.38 1.46 1.22
CA TYR A 239 30.90 2.82 0.93
C TYR A 239 30.13 3.37 2.12
N GLU A 240 30.51 4.57 2.59
CA GLU A 240 29.71 5.39 3.50
C GLU A 240 28.74 6.22 2.65
N VAL A 241 27.46 6.06 2.90
CA VAL A 241 26.37 6.83 2.26
C VAL A 241 25.80 7.79 3.29
N THR A 242 25.79 9.08 2.97
CA THR A 242 25.15 10.12 3.77
C THR A 242 23.87 10.55 3.06
N ILE A 243 22.76 10.50 3.77
CA ILE A 243 21.41 10.88 3.27
C ILE A 243 20.90 12.01 4.16
N GLU A 244 20.61 13.16 3.58
CA GLU A 244 19.91 14.28 4.20
C GLU A 244 18.52 14.32 3.59
N PHE A 245 17.47 14.37 4.43
CA PHE A 245 16.10 14.28 3.97
C PHE A 245 15.14 14.98 4.93
N ASP A 246 14.04 15.46 4.39
CA ASP A 246 12.96 16.06 5.15
C ASP A 246 11.78 15.09 5.23
N VAL A 247 11.08 15.12 6.35
CA VAL A 247 9.83 14.38 6.58
C VAL A 247 8.79 15.35 7.13
N SER A 248 7.69 15.50 6.45
CA SER A 248 6.54 16.26 6.94
C SER A 248 5.31 15.36 6.96
N LYS A 249 4.62 15.31 8.09
CA LYS A 249 3.34 14.62 8.23
C LYS A 249 2.24 15.66 8.48
N TYR A 250 1.14 15.54 7.76
CA TYR A 250 0.00 16.41 7.97
C TYR A 250 -1.31 15.64 7.85
N LYS A 251 -2.37 16.19 8.44
CA LYS A 251 -3.72 15.68 8.27
C LYS A 251 -4.45 16.53 7.23
N ALA A 252 -5.35 15.91 6.51
CA ALA A 252 -6.28 16.63 5.68
C ALA A 252 -7.67 16.63 6.32
N ASN A 253 -8.43 17.71 6.09
CA ASN A 253 -9.85 17.71 6.38
C ASN A 253 -10.63 17.06 5.21
N LYS A 254 -11.94 16.96 5.39
CA LYS A 254 -12.87 16.41 4.40
C LYS A 254 -12.80 17.09 3.01
N ASP A 255 -12.37 18.34 2.94
CA ASP A 255 -12.22 19.12 1.70
C ASP A 255 -10.79 19.03 1.14
N GLY A 256 -9.96 18.11 1.63
CA GLY A 256 -8.58 17.92 1.21
C GLY A 256 -7.58 18.98 1.66
N LYS A 257 -7.99 19.94 2.48
CA LYS A 257 -7.11 21.00 2.96
C LYS A 257 -6.18 20.49 4.05
N ARG A 258 -4.90 20.85 3.95
CA ARG A 258 -3.88 20.52 4.96
C ARG A 258 -4.26 21.14 6.32
N ILE A 259 -4.16 20.32 7.36
CA ILE A 259 -4.32 20.72 8.76
C ILE A 259 -2.98 20.45 9.44
N PHE A 260 -2.41 21.47 10.07
CA PHE A 260 -1.18 21.36 10.83
C PHE A 260 -1.46 21.42 12.33
N ALA A 261 -0.55 20.89 13.13
CA ALA A 261 -0.60 21.02 14.58
C ALA A 261 0.62 21.76 15.10
N ASP A 262 0.47 22.47 16.20
CA ASP A 262 1.59 22.98 16.99
C ASP A 262 2.32 21.84 17.74
N ARG A 263 3.40 22.19 18.44
CA ARG A 263 4.21 21.24 19.22
C ARG A 263 3.41 20.49 20.30
N ASN A 264 2.24 21.00 20.67
CA ASN A 264 1.35 20.42 21.68
C ASN A 264 0.21 19.61 21.02
N GLY A 265 0.24 19.43 19.69
CA GLY A 265 -0.81 18.72 18.96
C GLY A 265 -2.08 19.52 18.72
N LYS A 266 -2.10 20.83 19.06
CA LYS A 266 -3.23 21.72 18.78
C LYS A 266 -3.27 22.07 17.30
N THR A 267 -4.39 21.81 16.64
CA THR A 267 -4.59 22.08 15.23
C THR A 267 -4.39 23.57 14.91
N LEU A 268 -3.51 23.86 13.98
CA LEU A 268 -3.29 25.19 13.41
C LEU A 268 -4.10 25.31 12.11
N ARG A 269 -4.80 26.43 11.93
CA ARG A 269 -5.44 26.72 10.63
C ARG A 269 -4.35 27.14 9.65
N ALA A 270 -4.31 26.50 8.47
CA ALA A 270 -3.45 26.93 7.37
C ALA A 270 -3.75 28.40 7.02
N THR A 271 -2.78 29.28 7.21
CA THR A 271 -2.93 30.69 6.80
C THR A 271 -2.70 30.81 5.30
N LYS A 272 -3.55 31.58 4.62
CA LYS A 272 -3.62 31.81 3.16
C LYS A 272 -2.37 32.49 2.53
N LYS A 273 -1.29 32.72 3.24
CA LYS A 273 -0.10 33.40 2.71
C LYS A 273 1.04 32.42 2.49
N GLY A 274 1.21 31.99 1.25
CA GLY A 274 2.43 31.62 0.52
C GLY A 274 3.68 31.06 1.24
N LYS A 275 3.54 30.52 2.45
CA LYS A 275 4.65 29.95 3.18
C LYS A 275 4.94 28.53 2.72
N LYS A 276 6.20 28.21 2.56
CA LYS A 276 6.72 26.88 2.27
C LYS A 276 6.13 25.88 3.26
N TYR A 277 5.20 25.06 2.81
CA TYR A 277 4.54 24.01 3.64
C TYR A 277 5.53 22.97 4.18
N ALA A 278 6.72 22.87 3.60
CA ALA A 278 7.79 21.97 3.99
C ALA A 278 8.41 22.21 5.39
N THR A 279 7.97 23.24 6.13
CA THR A 279 8.47 23.55 7.47
C THR A 279 7.46 23.25 8.58
N GLU A 280 6.27 22.77 8.24
CA GLU A 280 5.20 22.49 9.20
C GLU A 280 4.83 21.01 9.15
N SER A 281 4.83 20.34 10.28
CA SER A 281 4.48 18.94 10.44
C SER A 281 3.64 18.72 11.69
N TYR A 282 2.78 17.71 11.69
CA TYR A 282 2.30 17.13 12.94
C TYR A 282 3.49 16.59 13.73
N PRO A 283 3.38 16.51 15.06
CA PRO A 283 4.43 15.91 15.87
C PRO A 283 4.82 14.54 15.31
N LEU A 284 6.10 14.41 14.95
CA LEU A 284 6.66 13.19 14.39
C LEU A 284 7.19 12.29 15.51
N SER A 285 6.81 11.05 15.48
CA SER A 285 7.39 9.95 16.27
C SER A 285 7.19 8.65 15.49
N ASP A 286 7.51 8.72 14.18
CA ASP A 286 7.15 7.70 13.19
C ASP A 286 8.37 6.86 12.81
N TYR A 287 8.15 5.59 12.53
CA TYR A 287 9.18 4.75 11.92
C TYR A 287 9.04 4.84 10.41
N ILE A 288 10.07 5.36 9.73
CA ILE A 288 10.07 5.55 8.27
C ILE A 288 11.26 4.78 7.68
N GLU A 289 11.03 4.15 6.55
CA GLU A 289 12.01 3.31 5.88
C GLU A 289 13.04 4.17 5.15
N ILE A 290 14.32 3.85 5.36
CA ILE A 290 15.45 4.45 4.66
C ILE A 290 16.10 3.35 3.84
N GLY A 291 16.36 3.63 2.56
CA GLY A 291 16.94 2.67 1.63
C GLY A 291 18.19 3.18 0.94
N VAL A 292 19.09 2.25 0.60
CA VAL A 292 20.23 2.46 -0.31
C VAL A 292 20.23 1.32 -1.31
N PHE A 293 20.36 1.66 -2.58
CA PHE A 293 20.20 0.72 -3.68
C PHE A 293 21.41 0.76 -4.62
N ALA A 294 21.70 -0.39 -5.21
CA ALA A 294 22.53 -0.56 -6.40
C ALA A 294 21.65 -1.07 -7.55
N GLU A 295 22.24 -1.27 -8.69
CA GLU A 295 21.62 -1.93 -9.82
C GLU A 295 22.20 -3.34 -9.98
N GLU A 296 21.33 -4.32 -10.20
CA GLU A 296 21.74 -5.67 -10.61
C GLU A 296 21.05 -6.07 -11.91
N THR A 297 21.66 -6.99 -12.65
CA THR A 297 21.04 -7.56 -13.85
C THR A 297 20.57 -8.98 -13.55
N VAL A 298 19.25 -9.16 -13.57
CA VAL A 298 18.60 -10.48 -13.37
C VAL A 298 17.91 -10.88 -14.66
N LYS A 299 18.33 -12.00 -15.25
CA LYS A 299 17.79 -12.52 -16.54
C LYS A 299 17.79 -11.45 -17.65
N GLY A 300 18.88 -10.67 -17.75
CA GLY A 300 19.03 -9.62 -18.76
C GLY A 300 18.28 -8.31 -18.47
N LYS A 301 17.54 -8.22 -17.36
CA LYS A 301 16.81 -7.01 -16.95
C LYS A 301 17.49 -6.33 -15.78
N LYS A 302 17.62 -5.01 -15.83
CA LYS A 302 18.11 -4.18 -14.73
C LYS A 302 17.04 -4.10 -13.63
N ARG A 303 17.49 -4.26 -12.39
CA ARG A 303 16.63 -4.21 -11.20
C ARG A 303 17.35 -3.53 -10.05
N ASP A 304 16.57 -2.96 -9.14
CA ASP A 304 17.07 -2.49 -7.86
C ASP A 304 17.63 -3.66 -7.04
N LYS A 305 18.83 -3.48 -6.51
CA LYS A 305 19.44 -4.32 -5.50
C LYS A 305 19.48 -3.57 -4.18
N GLU A 306 18.78 -4.08 -3.17
CA GLU A 306 18.80 -3.49 -1.84
C GLU A 306 20.17 -3.70 -1.17
N LEU A 307 20.89 -2.63 -0.89
CA LEU A 307 22.12 -2.66 -0.09
C LEU A 307 21.85 -2.36 1.38
N TYR A 308 20.81 -1.57 1.65
CA TYR A 308 20.33 -1.23 2.98
C TYR A 308 18.85 -0.89 2.89
N LEU A 309 18.05 -1.43 3.82
CA LEU A 309 16.65 -1.08 3.95
C LEU A 309 16.23 -1.27 5.42
N LYS A 310 15.97 -0.17 6.12
CA LYS A 310 15.56 -0.21 7.53
C LYS A 310 14.63 0.94 7.88
N LYS A 311 13.66 0.64 8.75
CA LYS A 311 12.84 1.66 9.39
C LYS A 311 13.60 2.28 10.55
N ILE A 312 13.70 3.60 10.56
CA ILE A 312 14.28 4.39 11.64
C ILE A 312 13.24 5.31 12.24
N LYS A 313 13.38 5.62 13.51
CA LYS A 313 12.47 6.52 14.21
C LYS A 313 12.78 7.97 13.85
N ILE A 314 11.79 8.65 13.28
CA ILE A 314 11.86 10.06 12.88
C ILE A 314 11.11 10.90 13.89
N THR A 315 11.75 11.95 14.41
CA THR A 315 11.20 12.84 15.44
C THR A 315 11.26 14.33 15.06
N GLY A 316 11.75 14.64 13.87
CA GLY A 316 11.87 16.02 13.37
C GLY A 316 11.76 16.06 11.84
N ILE A 317 11.58 17.26 11.31
CA ILE A 317 11.44 17.47 9.87
C ILE A 317 12.75 17.19 9.15
N GLU A 318 13.83 17.88 9.54
CA GLU A 318 15.15 17.73 8.94
C GLU A 318 15.90 16.55 9.56
N ASN A 319 16.40 15.66 8.74
CA ASN A 319 17.04 14.43 9.16
C ASN A 319 18.34 14.18 8.40
N LYS A 320 19.28 13.50 9.06
CA LYS A 320 20.54 13.07 8.46
C LYS A 320 20.90 11.69 8.96
N VAL A 321 21.19 10.78 8.04
CA VAL A 321 21.57 9.40 8.35
C VAL A 321 22.84 9.05 7.59
N LYS A 322 23.72 8.29 8.24
CA LYS A 322 24.89 7.68 7.63
C LYS A 322 24.76 6.17 7.70
N VAL A 323 24.97 5.51 6.58
CA VAL A 323 24.94 4.04 6.51
C VAL A 323 26.19 3.55 5.75
N ILE A 324 26.66 2.35 6.11
CA ILE A 324 27.76 1.71 5.41
C ILE A 324 27.21 0.52 4.63
N VAL A 325 27.52 0.48 3.34
CA VAL A 325 27.15 -0.61 2.43
C VAL A 325 28.39 -1.26 1.82
N ASN A 326 28.25 -2.53 1.40
CA ASN A 326 29.38 -3.32 0.92
C ASN A 326 29.69 -3.12 -0.57
N GLU A 327 28.76 -2.55 -1.34
CA GLU A 327 28.88 -2.38 -2.78
C GLU A 327 28.65 -0.91 -3.14
N LYS A 328 29.08 -0.51 -4.35
CA LYS A 328 28.87 0.85 -4.85
C LYS A 328 27.39 1.17 -4.98
N PRO A 329 26.87 2.15 -4.21
CA PRO A 329 25.47 2.52 -4.29
C PRO A 329 25.20 3.42 -5.50
N LEU A 330 23.97 3.41 -5.99
CA LEU A 330 23.47 4.27 -7.08
C LEU A 330 22.40 5.24 -6.62
N GLU A 331 21.54 4.82 -5.69
CA GLU A 331 20.45 5.63 -5.19
C GLU A 331 20.27 5.45 -3.69
N ALA A 332 19.73 6.49 -3.04
CA ALA A 332 19.29 6.44 -1.65
C ALA A 332 17.91 7.10 -1.51
N GLY A 333 17.13 6.70 -0.52
CA GLY A 333 15.76 7.18 -0.38
C GLY A 333 15.19 7.13 1.02
N VAL A 334 14.14 7.91 1.21
CA VAL A 334 13.19 7.91 2.32
C VAL A 334 11.85 7.39 1.81
N ASP A 335 11.22 6.44 2.52
CA ASP A 335 10.06 5.69 2.03
C ASP A 335 10.20 5.24 0.55
N PRO A 336 11.30 4.56 0.21
CA PRO A 336 11.72 4.37 -1.18
C PRO A 336 10.80 3.46 -2.00
N TYR A 337 9.88 2.76 -1.33
CA TYR A 337 8.88 1.88 -1.94
C TYR A 337 7.47 2.49 -1.99
N ASN A 338 7.30 3.76 -1.57
CA ASN A 338 6.00 4.46 -1.55
C ASN A 338 4.94 3.73 -0.72
N LYS A 339 5.30 3.29 0.47
CA LYS A 339 4.39 2.63 1.41
C LYS A 339 3.55 3.63 2.21
N LEU A 340 4.02 4.86 2.35
CA LEU A 340 3.28 5.97 2.96
C LEU A 340 2.48 6.74 1.89
N ILE A 341 1.44 7.43 2.32
CA ILE A 341 0.66 8.29 1.42
C ILE A 341 1.41 9.62 1.23
N ASP A 342 2.43 9.58 0.39
CA ASP A 342 3.24 10.74 0.08
C ASP A 342 2.69 11.50 -1.13
N THR A 343 2.57 12.82 -1.00
CA THR A 343 1.99 13.67 -2.05
C THR A 343 2.94 14.03 -3.17
N GLN A 344 4.25 13.77 -3.00
CA GLN A 344 5.30 14.01 -3.99
C GLN A 344 6.36 12.90 -3.99
N SER A 345 5.93 11.65 -4.13
CA SER A 345 6.81 10.48 -3.98
C SER A 345 7.97 10.37 -4.98
N ASP A 346 8.02 11.22 -6.02
CA ASP A 346 9.10 11.21 -7.02
C ASP A 346 10.42 11.77 -6.48
N ASP A 347 10.39 12.56 -5.41
CA ASP A 347 11.58 13.09 -4.74
C ASP A 347 12.00 12.32 -3.47
N ASN A 348 11.34 11.18 -3.22
CA ASN A 348 11.69 10.24 -2.15
C ASN A 348 13.02 9.50 -2.40
N ARG A 349 13.52 9.49 -3.62
CA ARG A 349 14.79 8.84 -4.00
C ARG A 349 15.70 9.82 -4.76
N MET A 350 17.00 9.72 -4.52
CA MET A 350 18.01 10.55 -5.17
C MET A 350 19.18 9.69 -5.63
N LYS A 351 19.69 9.95 -6.83
CA LYS A 351 20.93 9.35 -7.35
C LYS A 351 22.14 9.88 -6.58
N LEU A 352 23.15 9.00 -6.40
CA LEU A 352 24.42 9.24 -5.69
C LEU A 352 25.55 9.62 -6.65
#